data_fcaf3e43f42875d40c2d4a77621f907d
#
_entry.id   fcaf3e43f42875d40c2d4a77621f907d
#
_cell.length_a   1.000
_cell.length_b   1.000
_cell.length_c   1.000
_cell.angle_alpha   90.00
_cell.angle_beta   90.00
_cell.angle_gamma   90.00
#
_symmetry.space_group_name_H-M   'P 1'
#
loop_
_entity.id
_entity.type
_entity.pdbx_description
1 polymer ?
#
loop_
_entity_poly.entity_id
_entity_poly.type
_entity_poly.pdbx_seq_one_letter_code
_entity_poly.pdbx_strand_id
1 'polypeptide(L)'
;MSGKFAKRWEEGYDQTPLTTKVKEAIRPPGPLKPRLDLAVRRIELQIQRLDKASDRFSERDKSIFARIVDAYSKHDMPRANVFANELAEIRKMEKMIMHARLALEQIVLRLKTVSELGDVVTTLAPAVSVLRSVRSGMATVFPEAETELGQIGNLLSGIIIDAGQSTGLTINFESANEDAQKILTEAATVAEQKIKDKFPELPAGLPSIGEKAPTEA
;
A
#
# COMPACT_ATOMS: atom_id res chain seq x y z
N MET A 1 30.16 -16.38 63.22
CA MET A 1 30.05 -15.71 61.93
C MET A 1 28.83 -16.22 61.14
N SER A 2 27.60 -16.03 61.64
CA SER A 2 26.42 -16.63 60.99
C SER A 2 25.23 -15.66 60.81
N GLY A 3 25.42 -14.35 61.13
CA GLY A 3 24.31 -13.40 61.09
C GLY A 3 24.13 -12.62 59.78
N LYS A 4 25.09 -12.68 58.85
CA LYS A 4 25.00 -11.88 57.58
C LYS A 4 24.30 -12.63 56.44
N PHE A 5 24.21 -13.98 56.57
CA PHE A 5 23.55 -14.79 55.53
C PHE A 5 22.03 -14.78 55.67
N ALA A 6 21.54 -14.81 56.91
CA ALA A 6 20.11 -14.80 57.19
C ALA A 6 19.43 -13.46 56.73
N LYS A 7 20.08 -12.30 56.99
CA LYS A 7 19.54 -11.01 56.57
C LYS A 7 19.46 -10.84 55.05
N ARG A 8 20.36 -11.47 54.28
CA ARG A 8 20.36 -11.40 52.80
C ARG A 8 19.30 -12.30 52.17
N TRP A 9 18.83 -13.30 52.91
CA TRP A 9 17.76 -14.20 52.50
C TRP A 9 16.36 -13.59 52.67
N GLU A 10 16.18 -12.72 53.69
CA GLU A 10 14.90 -12.08 53.97
C GLU A 10 14.65 -10.83 53.10
N GLU A 11 15.68 -10.16 52.60
CA GLU A 11 15.54 -8.98 51.73
C GLU A 11 15.33 -9.31 50.23
N GLY A 12 15.28 -10.59 49.86
CA GLY A 12 15.19 -11.04 48.46
C GLY A 12 13.81 -11.42 47.95
N TYR A 13 12.77 -11.31 48.70
CA TYR A 13 11.39 -11.60 48.28
C TYR A 13 10.56 -10.32 48.15
N ASP A 14 10.93 -9.49 47.19
CA ASP A 14 9.98 -8.55 46.64
C ASP A 14 9.00 -9.36 45.75
N GLN A 15 7.99 -9.90 46.41
CA GLN A 15 6.86 -10.58 45.79
C GLN A 15 5.98 -9.55 45.11
N THR A 16 6.45 -8.93 44.06
CA THR A 16 5.54 -8.49 43.01
C THR A 16 4.96 -9.76 42.40
N PRO A 17 3.68 -10.07 42.63
CA PRO A 17 3.12 -11.32 42.19
C PRO A 17 3.26 -11.38 40.64
N LEU A 18 3.81 -12.48 40.15
CA LEU A 18 3.93 -12.75 38.70
C LEU A 18 2.61 -12.48 37.94
N THR A 19 1.48 -12.60 38.64
CA THR A 19 0.15 -12.23 38.16
C THR A 19 0.01 -10.75 37.77
N THR A 20 0.74 -9.82 38.40
CA THR A 20 0.71 -8.39 38.03
C THR A 20 1.54 -8.12 36.74
N LYS A 21 2.71 -8.76 36.63
CA LYS A 21 3.52 -8.68 35.38
C LYS A 21 2.84 -9.38 34.19
N VAL A 22 2.13 -10.48 34.45
CA VAL A 22 1.35 -11.17 33.42
C VAL A 22 0.10 -10.38 33.05
N LYS A 23 -0.58 -9.70 34.01
CA LYS A 23 -1.70 -8.80 33.72
C LYS A 23 -1.30 -7.54 32.94
N GLU A 24 -0.10 -7.01 33.13
CA GLU A 24 0.40 -5.88 32.34
C GLU A 24 0.84 -6.31 30.92
N ALA A 25 1.28 -7.56 30.74
CA ALA A 25 1.60 -8.12 29.42
C ALA A 25 0.34 -8.52 28.61
N ILE A 26 -0.78 -8.81 29.30
CA ILE A 26 -2.09 -9.04 28.68
C ILE A 26 -2.92 -7.77 28.87
N ARG A 27 -2.51 -6.67 28.25
CA ARG A 27 -3.47 -5.57 28.00
C ARG A 27 -4.56 -6.15 27.11
N PRO A 28 -5.85 -6.12 27.53
CA PRO A 28 -6.92 -6.47 26.64
C PRO A 28 -6.77 -5.61 25.39
N PRO A 29 -6.84 -6.17 24.17
CA PRO A 29 -6.75 -5.38 22.96
C PRO A 29 -7.77 -4.25 23.06
N GLY A 30 -7.30 -3.02 22.84
CA GLY A 30 -8.17 -1.85 22.91
C GLY A 30 -9.33 -2.00 21.92
N PRO A 31 -10.43 -1.22 22.09
CA PRO A 31 -11.62 -1.37 21.26
C PRO A 31 -11.26 -1.37 19.78
N LEU A 32 -11.81 -2.32 19.02
CA LEU A 32 -11.45 -2.55 17.61
C LEU A 32 -11.77 -1.35 16.71
N LYS A 33 -12.90 -0.68 16.96
CA LYS A 33 -13.36 0.45 16.16
C LYS A 33 -12.35 1.61 16.07
N PRO A 34 -11.79 2.15 17.17
CA PRO A 34 -10.78 3.20 17.07
C PRO A 34 -9.51 2.79 16.32
N ARG A 35 -9.13 1.51 16.39
CA ARG A 35 -7.97 0.98 15.64
C ARG A 35 -8.27 0.88 14.15
N LEU A 36 -9.50 0.49 13.79
CA LEU A 36 -9.98 0.47 12.43
C LEU A 36 -10.04 1.89 11.85
N ASP A 37 -10.60 2.85 12.59
CA ASP A 37 -10.67 4.26 12.20
C ASP A 37 -9.26 4.85 12.00
N LEU A 38 -8.29 4.44 12.83
CA LEU A 38 -6.89 4.82 12.66
C LEU A 38 -6.30 4.26 11.36
N ALA A 39 -6.57 2.99 11.04
CA ALA A 39 -6.11 2.37 9.80
C ALA A 39 -6.71 3.07 8.57
N VAL A 40 -8.01 3.34 8.58
CA VAL A 40 -8.70 4.08 7.50
C VAL A 40 -8.04 5.44 7.29
N ARG A 41 -7.86 6.23 8.35
CA ARG A 41 -7.20 7.56 8.24
C ARG A 41 -5.79 7.47 7.68
N ARG A 42 -5.01 6.46 8.09
CA ARG A 42 -3.66 6.26 7.55
C ARG A 42 -3.67 5.91 6.07
N ILE A 43 -4.62 5.07 5.63
CA ILE A 43 -4.78 4.75 4.19
C ILE A 43 -5.17 6.01 3.41
N GLU A 44 -6.12 6.81 3.91
CA GLU A 44 -6.53 8.06 3.28
C GLU A 44 -5.36 9.06 3.13
N LEU A 45 -4.47 9.13 4.13
CA LEU A 45 -3.24 9.92 4.01
C LEU A 45 -2.30 9.39 2.93
N GLN A 46 -2.20 8.07 2.75
CA GLN A 46 -1.40 7.51 1.66
C GLN A 46 -2.04 7.82 0.29
N ILE A 47 -3.35 7.74 0.16
CA ILE A 47 -4.06 8.15 -1.06
C ILE A 47 -3.70 9.59 -1.43
N GLN A 48 -3.75 10.53 -0.47
CA GLN A 48 -3.37 11.93 -0.71
C GLN A 48 -1.90 12.10 -1.13
N ARG A 49 -0.98 11.29 -0.57
CA ARG A 49 0.43 11.30 -0.99
C ARG A 49 0.61 10.78 -2.41
N LEU A 50 -0.13 9.74 -2.77
CA LEU A 50 -0.13 9.20 -4.14
C LEU A 50 -0.73 10.19 -5.13
N ASP A 51 -1.79 10.93 -4.76
CA ASP A 51 -2.34 12.00 -5.59
C ASP A 51 -1.28 13.08 -5.89
N LYS A 52 -0.57 13.55 -4.87
CA LYS A 52 0.52 14.53 -5.05
C LYS A 52 1.67 13.98 -5.91
N ALA A 53 1.97 12.68 -5.80
CA ALA A 53 2.97 12.05 -6.65
C ALA A 53 2.47 11.97 -8.11
N SER A 54 1.21 11.58 -8.33
CA SER A 54 0.54 11.58 -9.63
C SER A 54 0.60 12.96 -10.30
N ASP A 55 0.32 14.03 -9.56
CA ASP A 55 0.41 15.40 -10.10
C ASP A 55 1.81 15.75 -10.58
N ARG A 56 2.85 15.39 -9.81
CA ARG A 56 4.26 15.62 -10.20
C ARG A 56 4.64 14.84 -11.46
N PHE A 57 4.21 13.59 -11.59
CA PHE A 57 4.45 12.80 -12.79
C PHE A 57 3.70 13.36 -14.00
N SER A 58 2.48 13.85 -13.81
CA SER A 58 1.70 14.51 -14.85
C SER A 58 2.37 15.80 -15.37
N GLU A 59 2.93 16.62 -14.50
CA GLU A 59 3.69 17.80 -14.89
C GLU A 59 4.96 17.43 -15.66
N ARG A 60 5.65 16.37 -15.20
CA ARG A 60 6.84 15.87 -15.88
C ARG A 60 6.51 15.29 -17.25
N ASP A 61 5.40 14.54 -17.39
CA ASP A 61 4.90 14.06 -18.68
C ASP A 61 4.72 15.21 -19.67
N LYS A 62 4.00 16.26 -19.30
CA LYS A 62 3.77 17.46 -20.13
C LYS A 62 5.09 18.09 -20.57
N SER A 63 6.04 18.21 -19.66
CA SER A 63 7.36 18.79 -19.96
C SER A 63 8.16 17.96 -20.98
N ILE A 64 8.21 16.63 -20.77
CA ILE A 64 8.92 15.72 -21.69
C ILE A 64 8.19 15.65 -23.02
N PHE A 65 6.85 15.59 -23.02
CA PHE A 65 6.07 15.59 -24.25
C PHE A 65 6.34 16.83 -25.12
N ALA A 66 6.40 18.02 -24.51
CA ALA A 66 6.76 19.25 -25.22
C ALA A 66 8.17 19.18 -25.85
N ARG A 67 9.15 18.55 -25.14
CA ARG A 67 10.49 18.34 -25.68
C ARG A 67 10.52 17.35 -26.84
N ILE A 68 9.65 16.33 -26.82
CA ILE A 68 9.48 15.39 -27.94
C ILE A 68 8.98 16.15 -29.16
N VAL A 69 7.92 16.93 -29.02
CA VAL A 69 7.34 17.73 -30.11
C VAL A 69 8.36 18.70 -30.72
N ASP A 70 9.14 19.39 -29.87
CA ASP A 70 10.21 20.29 -30.32
C ASP A 70 11.31 19.55 -31.08
N ALA A 71 11.79 18.42 -30.58
CA ALA A 71 12.80 17.59 -31.28
C ALA A 71 12.25 17.05 -32.60
N TYR A 72 11.00 16.55 -32.61
CA TYR A 72 10.35 16.05 -33.82
C TYR A 72 10.18 17.12 -34.89
N SER A 73 9.76 18.34 -34.49
CA SER A 73 9.61 19.48 -35.41
C SER A 73 10.94 19.92 -36.04
N LYS A 74 12.06 19.68 -35.36
CA LYS A 74 13.42 19.95 -35.83
C LYS A 74 14.04 18.79 -36.59
N HIS A 75 13.29 17.71 -36.87
CA HIS A 75 13.74 16.47 -37.48
C HIS A 75 14.90 15.77 -36.71
N ASP A 76 15.08 16.06 -35.43
CA ASP A 76 16.05 15.40 -34.54
C ASP A 76 15.44 14.11 -33.98
N MET A 77 15.33 13.10 -34.80
CA MET A 77 14.72 11.81 -34.44
C MET A 77 15.48 11.07 -33.34
N PRO A 78 16.83 11.06 -33.27
CA PRO A 78 17.55 10.43 -32.18
C PRO A 78 17.17 11.03 -30.83
N ARG A 79 17.09 12.33 -30.74
CA ARG A 79 16.71 13.05 -29.52
C ARG A 79 15.24 12.86 -29.16
N ALA A 80 14.35 12.86 -30.15
CA ALA A 80 12.93 12.57 -29.95
C ALA A 80 12.72 11.17 -29.36
N ASN A 81 13.44 10.14 -29.86
CA ASN A 81 13.39 8.77 -29.36
C ASN A 81 13.88 8.66 -27.91
N VAL A 82 14.95 9.36 -27.52
CA VAL A 82 15.43 9.37 -26.13
C VAL A 82 14.35 9.91 -25.19
N PHE A 83 13.73 11.03 -25.55
CA PHE A 83 12.65 11.62 -24.74
C PHE A 83 11.39 10.75 -24.74
N ALA A 84 11.06 10.07 -25.83
CA ALA A 84 9.94 9.15 -25.91
C ALA A 84 10.13 7.94 -24.96
N ASN A 85 11.33 7.40 -24.87
CA ASN A 85 11.65 6.34 -23.90
C ASN A 85 11.54 6.85 -22.44
N GLU A 86 12.04 8.05 -22.14
CA GLU A 86 11.88 8.66 -20.82
C GLU A 86 10.40 8.85 -20.48
N LEU A 87 9.60 9.32 -21.46
CA LEU A 87 8.16 9.51 -21.29
C LEU A 87 7.43 8.20 -21.02
N ALA A 88 7.80 7.12 -21.71
CA ALA A 88 7.22 5.80 -21.49
C ALA A 88 7.44 5.30 -20.07
N GLU A 89 8.65 5.49 -19.50
CA GLU A 89 8.91 5.13 -18.10
C GLU A 89 8.13 6.00 -17.12
N ILE A 90 7.99 7.31 -17.36
CA ILE A 90 7.17 8.21 -16.54
C ILE A 90 5.71 7.74 -16.53
N ARG A 91 5.14 7.42 -17.69
CA ARG A 91 3.75 6.94 -17.81
C ARG A 91 3.53 5.58 -17.15
N LYS A 92 4.53 4.72 -17.20
CA LYS A 92 4.50 3.44 -16.49
C LYS A 92 4.46 3.63 -14.96
N MET A 93 5.28 4.56 -14.43
CA MET A 93 5.26 4.90 -13.00
C MET A 93 3.92 5.51 -12.60
N GLU A 94 3.37 6.42 -13.41
CA GLU A 94 2.05 7.01 -13.17
C GLU A 94 0.94 5.97 -13.16
N LYS A 95 0.97 4.99 -14.07
CA LYS A 95 0.03 3.86 -14.08
C LYS A 95 0.09 3.05 -12.77
N MET A 96 1.30 2.80 -12.25
CA MET A 96 1.47 2.09 -10.99
C MET A 96 0.92 2.89 -9.80
N ILE A 97 1.16 4.19 -9.74
CA ILE A 97 0.62 5.08 -8.72
C ILE A 97 -0.91 5.11 -8.77
N MET A 98 -1.48 5.28 -9.96
CA MET A 98 -2.93 5.30 -10.16
C MET A 98 -3.58 3.98 -9.73
N HIS A 99 -3.01 2.84 -10.10
CA HIS A 99 -3.46 1.52 -9.68
C HIS A 99 -3.43 1.37 -8.16
N ALA A 100 -2.31 1.73 -7.52
CA ALA A 100 -2.17 1.69 -6.07
C ALA A 100 -3.22 2.56 -5.36
N ARG A 101 -3.42 3.79 -5.83
CA ARG A 101 -4.40 4.72 -5.31
C ARG A 101 -5.82 4.15 -5.36
N LEU A 102 -6.25 3.67 -6.53
CA LEU A 102 -7.60 3.11 -6.72
C LEU A 102 -7.82 1.85 -5.87
N ALA A 103 -6.82 0.98 -5.74
CA ALA A 103 -6.90 -0.18 -4.86
C ALA A 103 -7.07 0.24 -3.38
N LEU A 104 -6.35 1.26 -2.93
CA LEU A 104 -6.48 1.79 -1.57
C LEU A 104 -7.85 2.47 -1.34
N GLU A 105 -8.39 3.18 -2.32
CA GLU A 105 -9.75 3.76 -2.25
C GLU A 105 -10.81 2.66 -2.04
N GLN A 106 -10.73 1.56 -2.77
CA GLN A 106 -11.65 0.43 -2.60
C GLN A 106 -11.53 -0.21 -1.21
N ILE A 107 -10.30 -0.33 -0.67
CA ILE A 107 -10.11 -0.79 0.71
C ILE A 107 -10.81 0.15 1.69
N VAL A 108 -10.60 1.47 1.58
CA VAL A 108 -11.23 2.45 2.48
C VAL A 108 -12.75 2.33 2.46
N LEU A 109 -13.36 2.20 1.27
CA LEU A 109 -14.79 2.02 1.13
C LEU A 109 -15.28 0.77 1.88
N ARG A 110 -14.59 -0.37 1.71
CA ARG A 110 -14.93 -1.63 2.40
C ARG A 110 -14.76 -1.52 3.91
N LEU A 111 -13.67 -0.90 4.39
CA LEU A 111 -13.43 -0.74 5.82
C LEU A 111 -14.46 0.16 6.50
N LYS A 112 -14.97 1.18 5.81
CA LYS A 112 -16.02 2.07 6.33
C LYS A 112 -17.38 1.38 6.45
N THR A 113 -17.63 0.31 5.71
CA THR A 113 -18.88 -0.46 5.77
C THR A 113 -18.89 -1.54 6.86
N VAL A 114 -17.76 -1.79 7.52
CA VAL A 114 -17.67 -2.75 8.63
C VAL A 114 -18.45 -2.24 9.83
N SER A 115 -19.54 -2.91 10.16
CA SER A 115 -20.43 -2.54 11.28
C SER A 115 -20.41 -3.53 12.46
N GLU A 116 -20.16 -4.80 12.18
CA GLU A 116 -20.22 -5.91 13.13
C GLU A 116 -18.89 -6.65 13.26
N LEU A 117 -18.65 -7.29 14.42
CA LEU A 117 -17.38 -7.96 14.70
C LEU A 117 -17.11 -9.14 13.74
N GLY A 118 -18.16 -9.81 13.27
CA GLY A 118 -18.05 -10.89 12.27
C GLY A 118 -17.59 -10.39 10.92
N ASP A 119 -18.07 -9.24 10.49
CA ASP A 119 -17.70 -8.62 9.22
C ASP A 119 -16.26 -8.11 9.22
N VAL A 120 -15.70 -7.78 10.40
CA VAL A 120 -14.32 -7.32 10.54
C VAL A 120 -13.34 -8.33 9.95
N VAL A 121 -13.44 -9.59 10.28
CA VAL A 121 -12.49 -10.63 9.83
C VAL A 121 -12.59 -10.84 8.33
N THR A 122 -13.81 -11.00 7.80
CA THR A 122 -14.05 -11.25 6.38
C THR A 122 -13.66 -10.08 5.49
N THR A 123 -13.84 -8.85 5.97
CA THR A 123 -13.52 -7.64 5.21
C THR A 123 -12.04 -7.26 5.28
N LEU A 124 -11.38 -7.47 6.43
CA LEU A 124 -9.99 -7.08 6.61
C LEU A 124 -9.00 -8.04 5.94
N ALA A 125 -9.31 -9.33 5.84
CA ALA A 125 -8.39 -10.29 5.25
C ALA A 125 -8.05 -9.96 3.77
N PRO A 126 -9.02 -9.67 2.87
CA PRO A 126 -8.73 -9.17 1.53
C PRO A 126 -7.97 -7.85 1.54
N ALA A 127 -8.30 -6.92 2.44
CA ALA A 127 -7.64 -5.62 2.53
C ALA A 127 -6.14 -5.75 2.85
N VAL A 128 -5.76 -6.66 3.76
CA VAL A 128 -4.35 -6.95 4.06
C VAL A 128 -3.62 -7.53 2.85
N SER A 129 -4.27 -8.42 2.08
CA SER A 129 -3.69 -8.99 0.86
C SER A 129 -3.47 -7.92 -0.22
N VAL A 130 -4.44 -7.02 -0.43
CA VAL A 130 -4.30 -5.88 -1.36
C VAL A 130 -3.18 -4.95 -0.92
N LEU A 131 -3.12 -4.58 0.37
CA LEU A 131 -2.05 -3.72 0.91
C LEU A 131 -0.66 -4.32 0.68
N ARG A 132 -0.52 -5.64 0.82
CA ARG A 132 0.75 -6.33 0.55
C ARG A 132 1.13 -6.24 -0.92
N SER A 133 0.19 -6.44 -1.83
CA SER A 133 0.42 -6.33 -3.28
C SER A 133 0.76 -4.91 -3.70
N VAL A 134 0.00 -3.92 -3.21
CA VAL A 134 0.28 -2.49 -3.45
C VAL A 134 1.64 -2.09 -2.90
N ARG A 135 1.97 -2.50 -1.68
CA ARG A 135 3.28 -2.27 -1.06
C ARG A 135 4.42 -2.79 -1.95
N SER A 136 4.32 -4.04 -2.41
CA SER A 136 5.33 -4.65 -3.29
C SER A 136 5.48 -3.90 -4.61
N GLY A 137 4.38 -3.49 -5.23
CA GLY A 137 4.39 -2.70 -6.47
C GLY A 137 4.96 -1.29 -6.31
N MET A 138 4.85 -0.70 -5.10
CA MET A 138 5.32 0.67 -4.84
C MET A 138 6.78 0.76 -4.40
N ALA A 139 7.42 -0.34 -4.04
CA ALA A 139 8.76 -0.36 -3.45
C ALA A 139 9.83 0.36 -4.31
N THR A 140 9.73 0.26 -5.63
CA THR A 140 10.68 0.89 -6.57
C THR A 140 10.27 2.30 -6.98
N VAL A 141 8.98 2.65 -6.94
CA VAL A 141 8.45 3.92 -7.44
C VAL A 141 8.30 4.95 -6.32
N PHE A 142 7.89 4.49 -5.14
CA PHE A 142 7.61 5.35 -4.01
C PHE A 142 7.94 4.65 -2.68
N PRO A 143 9.23 4.54 -2.31
CA PRO A 143 9.70 3.78 -1.15
C PRO A 143 9.09 4.23 0.19
N GLU A 144 8.79 5.53 0.34
CA GLU A 144 8.16 6.06 1.55
C GLU A 144 6.76 5.45 1.80
N ALA A 145 5.98 5.22 0.72
CA ALA A 145 4.69 4.56 0.83
C ALA A 145 4.83 3.08 1.23
N GLU A 146 5.88 2.40 0.81
CA GLU A 146 6.13 1.00 1.16
C GLU A 146 6.17 0.79 2.67
N THR A 147 6.94 1.60 3.39
CA THR A 147 7.08 1.50 4.85
C THR A 147 5.75 1.74 5.56
N GLU A 148 5.02 2.78 5.19
CA GLU A 148 3.73 3.13 5.78
C GLU A 148 2.65 2.07 5.50
N LEU A 149 2.56 1.57 4.27
CA LEU A 149 1.64 0.49 3.91
C LEU A 149 1.94 -0.79 4.69
N GLY A 150 3.23 -1.08 4.96
CA GLY A 150 3.64 -2.16 5.83
C GLY A 150 3.11 -2.00 7.26
N GLN A 151 3.23 -0.81 7.85
CA GLN A 151 2.71 -0.53 9.19
C GLN A 151 1.18 -0.62 9.24
N ILE A 152 0.48 -0.14 8.23
CA ILE A 152 -0.98 -0.26 8.12
C ILE A 152 -1.38 -1.73 8.01
N GLY A 153 -0.69 -2.52 7.19
CA GLY A 153 -0.93 -3.96 7.07
C GLY A 153 -0.77 -4.69 8.41
N ASN A 154 0.27 -4.36 9.19
CA ASN A 154 0.48 -4.91 10.53
C ASN A 154 -0.65 -4.51 11.50
N LEU A 155 -1.10 -3.25 11.44
CA LEU A 155 -2.23 -2.78 12.25
C LEU A 155 -3.52 -3.55 11.95
N LEU A 156 -3.86 -3.72 10.66
CA LEU A 156 -5.04 -4.48 10.23
C LEU A 156 -4.92 -5.97 10.60
N SER A 157 -3.74 -6.58 10.42
CA SER A 157 -3.48 -7.96 10.83
C SER A 157 -3.67 -8.16 12.34
N GLY A 158 -3.23 -7.22 13.17
CA GLY A 158 -3.48 -7.23 14.61
C GLY A 158 -4.98 -7.17 14.94
N ILE A 159 -5.76 -6.36 14.23
CA ILE A 159 -7.21 -6.28 14.41
C ILE A 159 -7.87 -7.63 14.04
N ILE A 160 -7.45 -8.27 12.95
CA ILE A 160 -7.95 -9.59 12.53
C ILE A 160 -7.71 -10.64 13.61
N ILE A 161 -6.50 -10.69 14.16
CA ILE A 161 -6.14 -11.66 15.22
C ILE A 161 -7.02 -11.46 16.45
N ASP A 162 -7.16 -10.21 16.92
CA ASP A 162 -7.95 -9.88 18.09
C ASP A 162 -9.45 -10.18 17.89
N ALA A 163 -9.98 -9.85 16.70
CA ALA A 163 -11.35 -10.16 16.32
C ALA A 163 -11.60 -11.67 16.20
N GLY A 164 -10.68 -12.40 15.56
CA GLY A 164 -10.77 -13.85 15.42
C GLY A 164 -10.74 -14.59 16.75
N GLN A 165 -9.90 -14.15 17.69
CA GLN A 165 -9.88 -14.70 19.05
C GLN A 165 -11.20 -14.45 19.80
N SER A 166 -11.85 -13.33 19.57
CA SER A 166 -13.09 -12.96 20.23
C SER A 166 -14.32 -13.68 19.66
N THR A 167 -14.30 -14.01 18.36
CA THR A 167 -15.45 -14.59 17.65
C THR A 167 -15.31 -16.09 17.36
N GLY A 168 -14.10 -16.65 17.50
CA GLY A 168 -13.80 -18.03 17.11
C GLY A 168 -13.85 -18.28 15.60
N LEU A 169 -13.92 -17.21 14.78
CA LEU A 169 -13.93 -17.30 13.32
C LEU A 169 -12.55 -17.66 12.77
N THR A 170 -12.51 -18.64 11.87
CA THR A 170 -11.33 -18.97 11.10
C THR A 170 -11.30 -18.20 9.79
N ILE A 171 -10.13 -17.67 9.42
CA ILE A 171 -9.95 -16.95 8.16
C ILE A 171 -9.85 -17.97 7.02
N ASN A 172 -10.72 -17.83 6.02
CA ASN A 172 -10.53 -18.52 4.75
C ASN A 172 -9.58 -17.68 3.87
N PHE A 173 -8.31 -18.04 3.84
CA PHE A 173 -7.27 -17.32 3.09
C PHE A 173 -7.46 -17.42 1.57
N GLU A 174 -8.05 -18.49 1.04
CA GLU A 174 -8.32 -18.62 -0.40
C GLU A 174 -9.36 -17.60 -0.85
N SER A 175 -10.51 -17.55 -0.18
CA SER A 175 -11.55 -16.57 -0.46
C SER A 175 -11.04 -15.12 -0.31
N ALA A 176 -10.24 -14.85 0.73
CA ALA A 176 -9.62 -13.53 0.93
C ALA A 176 -8.67 -13.16 -0.22
N ASN A 177 -7.94 -14.10 -0.79
CA ASN A 177 -7.04 -13.85 -1.92
C ASN A 177 -7.83 -13.63 -3.22
N GLU A 178 -8.90 -14.37 -3.47
CA GLU A 178 -9.78 -14.16 -4.63
C GLU A 178 -10.41 -12.76 -4.63
N ASP A 179 -10.93 -12.33 -3.48
CA ASP A 179 -11.50 -10.98 -3.34
C ASP A 179 -10.44 -9.89 -3.47
N ALA A 180 -9.22 -10.12 -2.97
CA ALA A 180 -8.11 -9.22 -3.17
C ALA A 180 -7.74 -9.10 -4.67
N GLN A 181 -7.73 -10.20 -5.41
CA GLN A 181 -7.46 -10.20 -6.85
C GLN A 181 -8.54 -9.44 -7.63
N LYS A 182 -9.81 -9.58 -7.27
CA LYS A 182 -10.90 -8.79 -7.88
C LYS A 182 -10.66 -7.30 -7.70
N ILE A 183 -10.36 -6.85 -6.47
CA ILE A 183 -10.04 -5.44 -6.16
C ILE A 183 -8.88 -4.94 -7.02
N LEU A 184 -7.79 -5.70 -7.10
CA LEU A 184 -6.60 -5.31 -7.85
C LEU A 184 -6.88 -5.26 -9.36
N THR A 185 -7.65 -6.21 -9.89
CA THR A 185 -8.02 -6.26 -11.32
C THR A 185 -8.93 -5.09 -11.70
N GLU A 186 -9.94 -4.79 -10.88
CA GLU A 186 -10.82 -3.64 -11.10
C GLU A 186 -10.02 -2.33 -11.05
N ALA A 187 -9.15 -2.16 -10.04
CA ALA A 187 -8.29 -1.00 -9.93
C ALA A 187 -7.34 -0.86 -11.14
N ALA A 188 -6.79 -1.96 -11.64
CA ALA A 188 -5.90 -1.94 -12.80
C ALA A 188 -6.66 -1.53 -14.08
N THR A 189 -7.88 -2.06 -14.28
CA THR A 189 -8.71 -1.73 -15.46
C THR A 189 -9.07 -0.25 -15.48
N VAL A 190 -9.51 0.29 -14.33
CA VAL A 190 -9.87 1.70 -14.19
C VAL A 190 -8.62 2.60 -14.33
N ALA A 191 -7.48 2.19 -13.77
CA ALA A 191 -6.22 2.93 -13.92
C ALA A 191 -5.79 3.01 -15.38
N GLU A 192 -5.91 1.92 -16.13
CA GLU A 192 -5.56 1.87 -17.54
C GLU A 192 -6.41 2.82 -18.38
N GLN A 193 -7.73 2.83 -18.14
CA GLN A 193 -8.63 3.76 -18.81
C GLN A 193 -8.28 5.22 -18.49
N LYS A 194 -8.11 5.55 -17.21
CA LYS A 194 -7.75 6.92 -16.78
C LYS A 194 -6.42 7.39 -17.34
N ILE A 195 -5.44 6.52 -17.51
CA ILE A 195 -4.15 6.85 -18.12
C ILE A 195 -4.31 7.16 -19.60
N LYS A 196 -5.09 6.37 -20.35
CA LYS A 196 -5.39 6.64 -21.76
C LYS A 196 -6.08 7.99 -21.94
N ASP A 197 -7.05 8.29 -21.07
CA ASP A 197 -7.79 9.56 -21.12
C ASP A 197 -6.92 10.77 -20.72
N LYS A 198 -5.94 10.56 -19.84
CA LYS A 198 -5.09 11.63 -19.28
C LYS A 198 -3.95 12.05 -20.21
N PHE A 199 -3.37 11.12 -20.95
CA PHE A 199 -2.15 11.35 -21.69
C PHE A 199 -2.36 11.29 -23.21
N PRO A 200 -1.89 12.31 -23.96
CA PRO A 200 -1.98 12.32 -25.40
C PRO A 200 -1.10 11.22 -26.02
N GLU A 201 -1.51 10.71 -27.18
CA GLU A 201 -0.72 9.78 -27.95
C GLU A 201 0.55 10.46 -28.49
N LEU A 202 1.61 9.66 -28.65
CA LEU A 202 2.84 10.12 -29.26
C LEU A 202 2.67 10.29 -30.77
N PRO A 203 3.41 11.23 -31.42
CA PRO A 203 3.46 11.33 -32.86
C PRO A 203 3.84 9.98 -33.52
N ALA A 204 3.24 9.70 -34.66
CA ALA A 204 3.51 8.45 -35.40
C ALA A 204 5.02 8.26 -35.72
N GLY A 205 5.52 7.04 -35.48
CA GLY A 205 6.94 6.70 -35.68
C GLY A 205 7.83 6.79 -34.46
N LEU A 206 7.26 7.16 -33.27
CA LEU A 206 7.96 7.09 -31.99
C LEU A 206 7.52 5.85 -31.21
N PRO A 207 8.37 5.25 -30.35
CA PRO A 207 8.01 4.08 -29.57
C PRO A 207 6.81 4.37 -28.65
N SER A 208 5.76 3.56 -28.76
CA SER A 208 4.57 3.63 -27.93
C SER A 208 4.75 2.86 -26.61
N ILE A 209 3.87 3.14 -25.62
CA ILE A 209 3.88 2.43 -24.33
C ILE A 209 3.70 0.91 -24.57
N GLY A 210 4.73 0.12 -24.34
CA GLY A 210 4.69 -1.34 -24.44
C GLY A 210 5.42 -1.95 -25.63
N GLU A 211 5.88 -1.17 -26.61
CA GLU A 211 6.65 -1.66 -27.72
C GLU A 211 8.15 -1.63 -27.37
N LYS A 212 8.78 -2.81 -27.26
CA LYS A 212 10.23 -2.90 -27.14
C LYS A 212 10.82 -2.34 -28.46
N ALA A 213 11.74 -1.38 -28.34
CA ALA A 213 12.51 -0.93 -29.47
C ALA A 213 13.07 -2.15 -30.24
N PRO A 214 12.97 -2.19 -31.57
CA PRO A 214 13.61 -3.26 -32.33
C PRO A 214 15.11 -3.22 -32.03
N THR A 215 15.62 -4.34 -31.53
CA THR A 215 17.06 -4.55 -31.35
C THR A 215 17.65 -4.62 -32.77
N GLU A 216 18.31 -3.55 -33.20
CA GLU A 216 19.11 -3.59 -34.41
C GLU A 216 20.20 -4.65 -34.22
N ALA A 217 20.20 -5.61 -35.15
CA ALA A 217 21.20 -6.66 -35.27
C ALA A 217 22.49 -6.13 -35.90
#